data_179f0658b61c3f1eca0c4f1a437247df
#
_entry.id   179f0658b61c3f1eca0c4f1a437247df
#
_cell.length_a   1.000
_cell.length_b   1.000
_cell.length_c   1.000
_cell.angle_alpha   90.00
_cell.angle_beta   90.00
_cell.angle_gamma   90.00
#
_symmetry.space_group_name_H-M   'P 1'
#
loop_
_entity.id
_entity.type
_entity.pdbx_description
1 polymer ?
#
loop_
_entity_poly.entity_id
_entity_poly.type
_entity_poly.pdbx_seq_one_letter_code
_entity_poly.pdbx_strand_id
1 'polypeptide(L)'
;MDSKKTLPILLAAAVVLVIGFLLLKPNDETTTATTTTTRAATEATATTTTPKTPALKNPETIVIKNGEPVGGIAKLSYKQGSTVRLTVTTDGAETEVHVHGYDIEETAAPGAPAKFVFEAKDTGRFEVEAHPATQIARLDVVP
;
A
#
# COMPACT_ATOMS: atom_id res chain seq x y z
N MET A 1 41.42 27.53 16.05
CA MET A 1 41.24 26.10 16.35
C MET A 1 40.60 25.47 15.14
N ASP A 2 41.38 24.70 14.41
CA ASP A 2 41.09 24.35 13.00
C ASP A 2 40.09 23.21 12.85
N SER A 3 38.91 23.57 12.45
CA SER A 3 37.78 22.62 12.17
C SER A 3 37.87 21.94 10.80
N LYS A 4 38.99 22.06 10.09
CA LYS A 4 39.14 21.61 8.68
C LYS A 4 39.85 20.27 8.48
N LYS A 5 40.27 19.56 9.55
CA LYS A 5 41.07 18.34 9.44
C LYS A 5 40.34 17.03 9.75
N THR A 6 39.07 17.07 10.14
CA THR A 6 38.32 15.86 10.52
C THR A 6 37.39 15.31 9.42
N LEU A 7 37.17 16.05 8.34
CA LEU A 7 36.25 15.64 7.27
C LEU A 7 36.73 14.47 6.38
N PRO A 8 38.04 14.30 6.07
CA PRO A 8 38.46 13.20 5.21
C PRO A 8 38.47 11.82 5.89
N ILE A 9 38.50 11.74 7.22
CA ILE A 9 38.56 10.47 7.94
C ILE A 9 37.20 9.76 8.00
N LEU A 10 36.09 10.51 8.02
CA LEU A 10 34.75 9.94 8.05
C LEU A 10 34.28 9.38 6.70
N LEU A 11 34.83 9.89 5.60
CA LEU A 11 34.50 9.41 4.25
C LEU A 11 35.20 8.07 3.91
N ALA A 12 36.36 7.80 4.48
CA ALA A 12 37.08 6.55 4.26
C ALA A 12 36.46 5.34 4.97
N ALA A 13 35.79 5.56 6.13
CA ALA A 13 35.16 4.49 6.90
C ALA A 13 33.88 3.96 6.23
N ALA A 14 33.15 4.82 5.50
CA ALA A 14 31.88 4.45 4.84
C ALA A 14 32.12 3.56 3.60
N VAL A 15 33.22 3.73 2.89
CA VAL A 15 33.55 2.96 1.67
C VAL A 15 33.92 1.52 1.99
N VAL A 16 34.59 1.26 3.11
CA VAL A 16 35.00 -0.10 3.51
C VAL A 16 33.82 -0.98 3.89
N LEU A 17 32.74 -0.40 4.47
CA LEU A 17 31.54 -1.14 4.86
C LEU A 17 30.70 -1.59 3.65
N VAL A 18 30.66 -0.82 2.57
CA VAL A 18 29.90 -1.16 1.36
C VAL A 18 30.55 -2.29 0.57
N ILE A 19 31.90 -2.34 0.53
CA ILE A 19 32.62 -3.39 -0.18
C ILE A 19 32.54 -4.74 0.54
N GLY A 20 32.48 -4.75 1.88
CA GLY A 20 32.35 -5.97 2.68
C GLY A 20 30.98 -6.66 2.50
N PHE A 21 29.91 -5.90 2.22
CA PHE A 21 28.57 -6.46 2.04
C PHE A 21 28.36 -7.15 0.68
N LEU A 22 29.11 -6.75 -0.35
CA LEU A 22 28.97 -7.30 -1.72
C LEU A 22 29.62 -8.67 -1.89
N LEU A 23 30.50 -9.09 -0.96
CA LEU A 23 31.27 -10.36 -1.07
C LEU A 23 30.62 -11.54 -0.31
N LEU A 24 29.49 -11.33 0.40
CA LEU A 24 28.82 -12.38 1.19
C LEU A 24 27.42 -12.74 0.67
N LYS A 25 27.21 -12.77 -0.64
CA LYS A 25 25.96 -13.36 -1.18
C LYS A 25 26.20 -14.86 -1.43
N PRO A 26 25.50 -15.77 -0.75
CA PRO A 26 25.50 -17.17 -1.15
C PRO A 26 24.66 -17.34 -2.43
N ASN A 27 25.24 -18.02 -3.40
CA ASN A 27 24.57 -18.57 -4.56
C ASN A 27 23.78 -19.81 -4.11
N ASP A 28 22.51 -19.87 -4.40
CA ASP A 28 21.77 -21.14 -4.43
C ASP A 28 21.41 -21.46 -5.87
N GLU A 29 22.13 -22.46 -6.38
CA GLU A 29 21.83 -23.12 -7.65
C GLU A 29 20.86 -24.29 -7.45
N THR A 30 19.83 -24.30 -8.29
CA THR A 30 19.31 -25.42 -9.08
C THR A 30 19.20 -26.83 -8.48
N THR A 31 18.02 -27.39 -8.49
CA THR A 31 17.83 -28.77 -8.96
C THR A 31 16.43 -29.01 -9.54
N THR A 32 16.43 -29.31 -10.82
CA THR A 32 15.38 -29.87 -11.66
C THR A 32 15.04 -31.31 -11.22
N ALA A 33 13.77 -31.64 -11.10
CA ALA A 33 13.32 -33.03 -11.25
C ALA A 33 11.93 -33.08 -11.87
N THR A 34 11.92 -33.49 -13.12
CA THR A 34 10.82 -33.96 -13.93
C THR A 34 10.26 -35.27 -13.37
N THR A 35 8.96 -35.38 -13.17
CA THR A 35 8.28 -36.67 -13.23
C THR A 35 6.87 -36.51 -13.81
N THR A 36 6.73 -36.98 -15.05
CA THR A 36 5.50 -37.24 -15.77
C THR A 36 4.76 -38.42 -15.15
N THR A 37 3.48 -38.29 -14.82
CA THR A 37 2.58 -39.42 -14.76
C THR A 37 1.19 -39.02 -15.22
N THR A 38 0.85 -39.49 -16.38
CA THR A 38 -0.47 -39.52 -17.00
C THR A 38 -1.39 -40.47 -16.22
N ARG A 39 -2.57 -39.98 -15.82
CA ARG A 39 -3.72 -40.91 -15.67
C ARG A 39 -5.06 -40.21 -15.91
N ALA A 40 -5.85 -40.88 -16.71
CA ALA A 40 -7.11 -40.55 -17.33
C ALA A 40 -8.27 -40.19 -16.39
N ALA A 41 -9.09 -39.30 -16.89
CA ALA A 41 -10.54 -39.14 -16.85
C ALA A 41 -11.36 -39.87 -15.78
N THR A 42 -12.11 -39.10 -15.02
CA THR A 42 -13.50 -39.43 -14.64
C THR A 42 -14.25 -38.10 -14.49
N GLU A 43 -15.24 -37.94 -15.34
CA GLU A 43 -16.21 -36.86 -15.39
C GLU A 43 -17.10 -36.94 -14.16
N ALA A 44 -17.04 -35.92 -13.29
CA ALA A 44 -18.04 -35.72 -12.27
C ALA A 44 -18.56 -34.29 -12.43
N THR A 45 -19.77 -34.20 -12.93
CA THR A 45 -20.56 -32.94 -13.03
C THR A 45 -20.76 -32.37 -11.64
N ALA A 46 -19.89 -31.48 -11.22
CA ALA A 46 -20.09 -30.64 -10.05
C ALA A 46 -20.71 -29.32 -10.52
N THR A 47 -21.96 -29.10 -10.17
CA THR A 47 -22.64 -27.83 -10.29
C THR A 47 -21.87 -26.81 -9.46
N THR A 48 -20.96 -26.10 -10.11
CA THR A 48 -20.21 -24.99 -9.51
C THR A 48 -21.16 -23.81 -9.41
N THR A 49 -21.80 -23.65 -8.26
CA THR A 49 -22.31 -22.35 -7.84
C THR A 49 -21.10 -21.45 -7.65
N THR A 50 -20.77 -20.73 -8.69
CA THR A 50 -19.77 -19.64 -8.65
C THR A 50 -20.17 -18.67 -7.55
N PRO A 51 -19.37 -18.48 -6.50
CA PRO A 51 -19.61 -17.37 -5.59
C PRO A 51 -19.55 -16.11 -6.43
N LYS A 52 -20.65 -15.35 -6.46
CA LYS A 52 -20.69 -14.03 -7.08
C LYS A 52 -19.64 -13.16 -6.37
N THR A 53 -18.44 -13.12 -6.92
CA THR A 53 -17.41 -12.17 -6.50
C THR A 53 -18.05 -10.79 -6.50
N PRO A 54 -18.07 -10.05 -5.38
CA PRO A 54 -18.56 -8.70 -5.37
C PRO A 54 -17.80 -7.93 -6.45
N ALA A 55 -18.55 -7.26 -7.34
CA ALA A 55 -17.93 -6.44 -8.37
C ALA A 55 -16.93 -5.50 -7.68
N LEU A 56 -15.66 -5.60 -8.04
CA LEU A 56 -14.61 -4.73 -7.51
C LEU A 56 -15.03 -3.30 -7.87
N LYS A 57 -15.45 -2.53 -6.87
CA LYS A 57 -15.64 -1.09 -7.05
C LYS A 57 -14.33 -0.52 -7.59
N ASN A 58 -14.41 0.34 -8.58
CA ASN A 58 -13.26 1.15 -8.98
C ASN A 58 -12.76 1.89 -7.74
N PRO A 59 -11.43 2.12 -7.63
CA PRO A 59 -10.91 2.85 -6.49
C PRO A 59 -11.60 4.23 -6.41
N GLU A 60 -12.10 4.56 -5.22
CA GLU A 60 -12.58 5.90 -4.93
C GLU A 60 -11.37 6.85 -4.97
N THR A 61 -11.48 7.95 -5.70
CA THR A 61 -10.37 8.89 -5.85
C THR A 61 -10.68 10.20 -5.11
N ILE A 62 -9.78 10.60 -4.22
CA ILE A 62 -9.82 11.88 -3.53
C ILE A 62 -8.69 12.74 -4.09
N VAL A 63 -9.02 13.97 -4.44
CA VAL A 63 -8.05 14.95 -4.95
C VAL A 63 -7.87 16.02 -3.90
N ILE A 64 -6.62 16.26 -3.48
CA ILE A 64 -6.25 17.34 -2.57
C ILE A 64 -5.66 18.48 -3.40
N LYS A 65 -6.17 19.69 -3.21
CA LYS A 65 -5.64 20.91 -3.79
C LYS A 65 -5.44 21.97 -2.72
N ASN A 66 -4.28 22.58 -2.70
CA ASN A 66 -3.93 23.60 -1.68
C ASN A 66 -4.16 23.10 -0.23
N GLY A 67 -3.94 21.79 0.03
CA GLY A 67 -4.15 21.18 1.34
C GLY A 67 -5.59 20.81 1.68
N GLU A 68 -6.57 21.05 0.80
CA GLU A 68 -7.98 20.78 1.02
C GLU A 68 -8.55 19.75 0.03
N PRO A 69 -9.49 18.87 0.44
CA PRO A 69 -10.13 17.94 -0.49
C PRO A 69 -11.07 18.66 -1.45
N VAL A 70 -10.90 18.43 -2.73
CA VAL A 70 -11.77 18.99 -3.78
C VAL A 70 -13.17 18.40 -3.65
N GLY A 71 -14.16 19.26 -3.45
CA GLY A 71 -15.56 18.85 -3.24
C GLY A 71 -15.91 18.58 -1.78
N GLY A 72 -14.99 18.85 -0.85
CA GLY A 72 -15.16 18.64 0.58
C GLY A 72 -14.89 17.21 1.02
N ILE A 73 -15.23 16.89 2.27
CA ILE A 73 -14.99 15.57 2.87
C ILE A 73 -15.78 14.49 2.12
N ALA A 74 -15.06 13.56 1.51
CA ALA A 74 -15.66 12.43 0.79
C ALA A 74 -16.40 11.49 1.77
N LYS A 75 -17.57 10.98 1.35
CA LYS A 75 -18.35 10.03 2.14
C LYS A 75 -18.30 8.66 1.46
N LEU A 76 -17.54 7.74 2.05
CA LEU A 76 -17.34 6.40 1.54
C LEU A 76 -18.16 5.41 2.36
N SER A 77 -18.82 4.46 1.71
CA SER A 77 -19.59 3.43 2.41
C SER A 77 -19.26 2.04 1.88
N TYR A 78 -18.91 1.15 2.79
CA TYR A 78 -18.53 -0.23 2.50
C TYR A 78 -19.27 -1.20 3.41
N LYS A 79 -19.45 -2.43 2.95
CA LYS A 79 -19.94 -3.52 3.83
C LYS A 79 -18.76 -4.12 4.58
N GLN A 80 -19.00 -4.56 5.80
CA GLN A 80 -18.03 -5.34 6.55
C GLN A 80 -17.53 -6.54 5.73
N GLY A 81 -16.24 -6.82 5.77
CA GLY A 81 -15.57 -7.87 5.01
C GLY A 81 -15.31 -7.53 3.54
N SER A 82 -15.74 -6.36 3.05
CA SER A 82 -15.44 -5.94 1.68
C SER A 82 -14.05 -5.30 1.56
N THR A 83 -13.49 -5.32 0.35
CA THR A 83 -12.23 -4.66 0.07
C THR A 83 -12.45 -3.17 -0.19
N VAL A 84 -11.84 -2.33 0.63
CA VAL A 84 -11.71 -0.88 0.40
C VAL A 84 -10.60 -0.64 -0.62
N ARG A 85 -10.88 0.23 -1.59
CA ARG A 85 -9.90 0.72 -2.56
C ARG A 85 -10.00 2.24 -2.62
N LEU A 86 -8.95 2.91 -2.21
CA LEU A 86 -8.89 4.37 -2.16
C LEU A 86 -7.61 4.85 -2.80
N THR A 87 -7.70 5.91 -3.60
CA THR A 87 -6.55 6.60 -4.18
C THR A 87 -6.63 8.07 -3.77
N VAL A 88 -5.54 8.60 -3.23
CA VAL A 88 -5.44 10.02 -2.87
C VAL A 88 -4.36 10.66 -3.72
N THR A 89 -4.68 11.77 -4.37
CA THR A 89 -3.76 12.56 -5.18
C THR A 89 -3.61 13.96 -4.59
N THR A 90 -2.44 14.56 -4.74
CA THR A 90 -2.17 15.96 -4.40
C THR A 90 -1.48 16.67 -5.54
N ASP A 91 -1.77 17.97 -5.72
CA ASP A 91 -1.05 18.87 -6.62
C ASP A 91 -0.07 19.79 -5.87
N GLY A 92 -0.10 19.72 -4.55
CA GLY A 92 0.71 20.54 -3.64
C GLY A 92 1.93 19.80 -3.10
N ALA A 93 2.26 20.09 -1.86
CA ALA A 93 3.33 19.41 -1.15
C ALA A 93 2.99 17.92 -0.93
N GLU A 94 4.05 17.12 -0.76
CA GLU A 94 3.93 15.77 -0.25
C GLU A 94 3.19 15.77 1.09
N THR A 95 2.26 14.86 1.26
CA THR A 95 1.46 14.69 2.47
C THR A 95 1.28 13.23 2.82
N GLU A 96 1.40 12.91 4.07
CA GLU A 96 1.03 11.61 4.61
C GLU A 96 -0.50 11.53 4.74
N VAL A 97 -1.06 10.42 4.38
CA VAL A 97 -2.49 10.13 4.50
C VAL A 97 -2.67 8.95 5.42
N HIS A 98 -3.49 9.12 6.46
CA HIS A 98 -3.74 8.14 7.51
C HIS A 98 -5.21 7.72 7.53
N VAL A 99 -5.46 6.40 7.62
CA VAL A 99 -6.79 5.82 7.82
C VAL A 99 -6.91 5.42 9.28
N HIS A 100 -7.59 6.27 10.08
CA HIS A 100 -7.78 6.05 11.51
C HIS A 100 -8.52 4.74 11.80
N GLY A 101 -8.09 4.03 12.84
CA GLY A 101 -8.69 2.76 13.30
C GLY A 101 -8.26 1.53 12.50
N TYR A 102 -7.65 1.72 11.32
CA TYR A 102 -6.96 0.67 10.57
C TYR A 102 -5.44 0.79 10.67
N ASP A 103 -4.93 1.93 11.18
CA ASP A 103 -3.51 2.25 11.34
C ASP A 103 -2.70 2.03 10.05
N ILE A 104 -3.25 2.51 8.93
CA ILE A 104 -2.65 2.41 7.61
C ILE A 104 -2.28 3.81 7.15
N GLU A 105 -1.03 3.98 6.76
CA GLU A 105 -0.47 5.24 6.30
C GLU A 105 0.17 5.08 4.92
N GLU A 106 -0.03 6.06 4.07
CA GLU A 106 0.56 6.12 2.73
C GLU A 106 0.88 7.57 2.38
N THR A 107 1.94 7.78 1.64
CA THR A 107 2.34 9.13 1.21
C THR A 107 1.81 9.46 -0.18
N ALA A 108 1.13 10.59 -0.31
CA ALA A 108 0.76 11.19 -1.58
C ALA A 108 1.70 12.34 -1.94
N ALA A 109 2.23 12.34 -3.17
CA ALA A 109 3.04 13.42 -3.71
C ALA A 109 2.58 13.77 -5.13
N PRO A 110 2.95 14.94 -5.67
CA PRO A 110 2.65 15.30 -7.05
C PRO A 110 3.14 14.24 -8.03
N GLY A 111 2.22 13.64 -8.78
CA GLY A 111 2.51 12.54 -9.71
C GLY A 111 2.69 11.15 -9.07
N ALA A 112 2.68 11.04 -7.74
CA ALA A 112 2.78 9.79 -7.00
C ALA A 112 1.60 9.67 -6.02
N PRO A 113 0.46 9.08 -6.43
CA PRO A 113 -0.71 8.95 -5.57
C PRO A 113 -0.52 7.94 -4.44
N ALA A 114 -1.03 8.25 -3.26
CA ALA A 114 -1.23 7.26 -2.19
C ALA A 114 -2.32 6.26 -2.59
N LYS A 115 -2.09 4.97 -2.36
CA LYS A 115 -3.02 3.89 -2.74
C LYS A 115 -3.27 2.96 -1.57
N PHE A 116 -4.51 2.86 -1.16
CA PHE A 116 -4.96 2.00 -0.08
C PHE A 116 -5.76 0.82 -0.63
N VAL A 117 -5.41 -0.38 -0.20
CA VAL A 117 -6.17 -1.61 -0.47
C VAL A 117 -6.18 -2.43 0.82
N PHE A 118 -7.33 -2.50 1.49
CA PHE A 118 -7.47 -3.24 2.75
C PHE A 118 -8.88 -3.78 2.92
N GLU A 119 -9.07 -4.70 3.86
CA GLU A 119 -10.38 -5.24 4.21
C GLU A 119 -11.07 -4.36 5.25
N ALA A 120 -12.34 -4.03 5.03
CA ALA A 120 -13.21 -3.33 5.97
C ALA A 120 -13.65 -4.30 7.09
N LYS A 121 -12.74 -4.71 7.97
CA LYS A 121 -12.97 -5.77 8.97
C LYS A 121 -13.87 -5.33 10.13
N ASP A 122 -13.81 -4.07 10.52
CA ASP A 122 -14.51 -3.52 11.67
C ASP A 122 -15.66 -2.61 11.22
N THR A 123 -16.85 -2.77 11.82
CA THR A 123 -17.97 -1.87 11.57
C THR A 123 -17.79 -0.57 12.34
N GLY A 124 -18.21 0.54 11.74
CA GLY A 124 -18.11 1.84 12.39
C GLY A 124 -17.85 2.97 11.40
N ARG A 125 -17.45 4.09 11.96
CA ARG A 125 -17.07 5.29 11.21
C ARG A 125 -15.60 5.58 11.47
N PHE A 126 -14.86 5.68 10.40
CA PHE A 126 -13.42 5.91 10.40
C PHE A 126 -13.10 7.18 9.63
N GLU A 127 -12.11 7.92 10.09
CA GLU A 127 -11.64 9.13 9.44
C GLU A 127 -10.43 8.83 8.56
N VAL A 128 -10.35 9.52 7.42
CA VAL A 128 -9.17 9.53 6.58
C VAL A 128 -8.64 10.96 6.58
N GLU A 129 -7.42 11.13 7.01
CA GLU A 129 -6.79 12.44 7.20
C GLU A 129 -5.53 12.58 6.35
N ALA A 130 -5.31 13.78 5.84
CA ALA A 130 -4.03 14.22 5.28
C ALA A 130 -3.34 15.13 6.32
N HIS A 131 -2.06 14.84 6.58
CA HIS A 131 -1.29 15.62 7.54
C HIS A 131 -1.06 17.08 7.08
N PRO A 132 -1.02 18.05 8.03
CA PRO A 132 -0.94 17.87 9.47
C PRO A 132 -2.25 17.56 10.19
N ALA A 133 -3.46 17.78 9.64
CA ALA A 133 -4.73 17.49 10.32
C ALA A 133 -5.95 17.86 9.45
N THR A 134 -5.93 17.56 8.16
CA THR A 134 -7.08 17.82 7.27
C THR A 134 -7.87 16.54 7.05
N GLN A 135 -9.11 16.46 7.54
CA GLN A 135 -9.99 15.34 7.20
C GLN A 135 -10.38 15.42 5.71
N ILE A 136 -10.03 14.37 4.97
CA ILE A 136 -10.29 14.29 3.52
C ILE A 136 -11.41 13.32 3.17
N ALA A 137 -11.64 12.33 4.03
CA ALA A 137 -12.77 11.41 3.85
C ALA A 137 -13.31 10.89 5.18
N ARG A 138 -14.52 10.35 5.11
CA ARG A 138 -15.16 9.54 6.13
C ARG A 138 -15.51 8.20 5.53
N LEU A 139 -15.06 7.13 6.16
CA LEU A 139 -15.34 5.76 5.80
C LEU A 139 -16.38 5.19 6.77
N ASP A 140 -17.58 4.94 6.30
CA ASP A 140 -18.65 4.26 7.04
C ASP A 140 -18.65 2.76 6.65
N VAL A 141 -18.36 1.88 7.60
CA VAL A 141 -18.44 0.42 7.42
C VAL A 141 -19.68 -0.10 8.10
N VAL A 142 -20.57 -0.65 7.31
CA VAL A 142 -21.86 -1.19 7.76
C VAL A 142 -21.87 -2.72 7.71
N PRO A 143 -22.69 -3.38 8.55
CA PRO A 143 -22.85 -4.83 8.55
C PRO A 143 -23.24 -5.43 7.20
#